data_5f3eba72aa9b193b54fcd167fe6ec634
#
_entry.id   5f3eba72aa9b193b54fcd167fe6ec634
#
_cell.length_a   1.000
_cell.length_b   1.000
_cell.length_c   1.000
_cell.angle_alpha   90.00
_cell.angle_beta   90.00
_cell.angle_gamma   90.00
#
_symmetry.space_group_name_H-M   'P 1'
#
loop_
_entity.id
_entity.type
_entity.pdbx_description
1 polymer ?
#
loop_
_entity_poly.entity_id
_entity_poly.type
_entity_poly.pdbx_seq_one_letter_code
_entity_poly.pdbx_strand_id
1 'polypeptide(L)'
;RFASHALNRDRYVYGPSAMTLQSPFPHEVKELTVEEIHGIIEDYRRAAQIAIQSGFDGLEISSAQRLLIQTFFSTFSNERTDEYGCKTLEDRSRIGMEVLTAVQEEIDEYATDDFILGFRATPEETRGNQIGYTVNEFLEFFEEALKKVNIDYLAIASWGHDVFRNKVRAKGPHQGELVNKVVYERLKGRVAVIASGGI
;
A
#
# COMPACT_ATOMS: atom_id res chain seq x y z
N ARG A 1 2.64 -5.22 10.44
CA ARG A 1 1.50 -4.69 11.19
C ARG A 1 1.39 -5.31 12.59
N PHE A 2 0.68 -4.63 13.50
CA PHE A 2 0.39 -5.09 14.86
C PHE A 2 -0.26 -6.48 14.93
N ALA A 3 -1.08 -6.86 13.95
CA ALA A 3 -1.71 -8.17 13.88
C ALA A 3 -0.70 -9.30 13.68
N SER A 4 0.34 -9.09 12.87
CA SER A 4 1.38 -10.10 12.67
C SER A 4 2.20 -10.31 13.94
N HIS A 5 2.36 -9.27 14.76
CA HIS A 5 3.04 -9.38 16.04
C HIS A 5 2.30 -10.28 17.02
N ALA A 6 0.96 -10.22 17.07
CA ALA A 6 0.17 -11.09 17.95
C ALA A 6 0.29 -12.58 17.59
N LEU A 7 0.60 -12.89 16.34
CA LEU A 7 0.78 -14.26 15.84
C LEU A 7 2.24 -14.71 15.82
N ASN A 8 3.18 -13.79 15.88
CA ASN A 8 4.61 -14.10 15.82
C ASN A 8 5.19 -14.24 17.24
N ARG A 9 5.58 -15.44 17.60
CA ARG A 9 6.20 -15.75 18.90
C ARG A 9 7.60 -15.15 19.06
N ASP A 10 8.26 -14.76 17.97
CA ASP A 10 9.66 -14.34 17.95
C ASP A 10 9.86 -12.86 18.31
N ARG A 11 8.82 -12.14 18.66
CA ARG A 11 8.85 -10.70 19.03
C ARG A 11 9.37 -9.75 17.95
N TYR A 12 9.55 -10.22 16.74
CA TYR A 12 10.02 -9.41 15.62
C TYR A 12 8.93 -9.22 14.58
N VAL A 13 8.89 -8.04 14.02
CA VAL A 13 8.20 -7.74 12.77
C VAL A 13 9.22 -7.27 11.76
N TYR A 14 8.92 -7.41 10.49
CA TYR A 14 9.82 -7.01 9.41
C TYR A 14 9.28 -5.78 8.70
N GLY A 15 10.18 -4.95 8.22
CA GLY A 15 9.86 -3.73 7.50
C GLY A 15 11.00 -3.25 6.61
N PRO A 16 10.84 -2.08 5.99
CA PRO A 16 11.88 -1.52 5.11
C PRO A 16 13.17 -1.19 5.85
N SER A 17 13.08 -0.74 7.10
CA SER A 17 14.25 -0.34 7.90
C SER A 17 14.11 -0.78 9.35
N ALA A 18 15.23 -1.00 10.01
CA ALA A 18 15.28 -1.37 11.41
C ALA A 18 14.84 -0.20 12.31
N MET A 19 13.89 -0.46 13.22
CA MET A 19 13.44 0.54 14.17
C MET A 19 12.81 -0.09 15.40
N THR A 20 12.76 0.67 16.50
CA THR A 20 12.04 0.29 17.72
C THR A 20 10.73 1.06 17.79
N LEU A 21 9.61 0.36 17.85
CA LEU A 21 8.28 0.91 18.02
C LEU A 21 7.80 0.72 19.46
N GLN A 22 7.12 1.76 20.00
CA GLN A 22 6.62 1.73 21.39
C GLN A 22 5.15 1.34 21.48
N SER A 23 4.40 1.41 20.40
CA SER A 23 2.95 1.16 20.37
C SER A 23 2.61 -0.03 19.46
N PRO A 24 1.68 -0.90 19.86
CA PRO A 24 0.89 -0.92 21.11
C PRO A 24 1.68 -1.36 22.36
N PHE A 25 2.85 -1.94 22.17
CA PHE A 25 3.86 -2.29 23.17
C PHE A 25 5.24 -2.25 22.50
N PRO A 26 6.34 -2.14 23.30
CA PRO A 26 7.70 -2.10 22.74
C PRO A 26 8.01 -3.34 21.91
N HIS A 27 8.41 -3.15 20.68
CA HIS A 27 8.87 -4.21 19.78
C HIS A 27 9.87 -3.70 18.75
N GLU A 28 10.65 -4.60 18.20
CA GLU A 28 11.64 -4.32 17.19
C GLU A 28 11.12 -4.67 15.80
N VAL A 29 11.37 -3.78 14.85
CA VAL A 29 11.24 -4.02 13.42
C VAL A 29 12.62 -4.38 12.89
N LYS A 30 12.76 -5.50 12.23
CA LYS A 30 13.97 -5.90 11.51
C LYS A 30 13.87 -5.42 10.06
N GLU A 31 14.98 -4.91 9.57
CA GLU A 31 15.10 -4.55 8.15
C GLU A 31 15.12 -5.82 7.30
N LEU A 32 14.33 -5.83 6.24
CA LEU A 32 14.36 -6.87 5.22
C LEU A 32 15.58 -6.71 4.32
N THR A 33 16.24 -7.81 4.01
CA THR A 33 17.23 -7.84 2.92
C THR A 33 16.52 -7.77 1.55
N VAL A 34 17.25 -7.42 0.49
CA VAL A 34 16.71 -7.41 -0.88
C VAL A 34 16.22 -8.81 -1.29
N GLU A 35 16.95 -9.85 -0.90
CA GLU A 35 16.55 -11.25 -1.15
C GLU A 35 15.23 -11.60 -0.45
N GLU A 36 15.05 -11.18 0.79
CA GLU A 36 13.78 -11.37 1.53
C GLU A 36 12.63 -10.60 0.88
N ILE A 37 12.88 -9.38 0.34
CA ILE A 37 11.89 -8.61 -0.40
C ILE A 37 11.45 -9.37 -1.65
N HIS A 38 12.40 -9.90 -2.43
CA HIS A 38 12.08 -10.75 -3.59
C HIS A 38 11.28 -11.99 -3.19
N GLY A 39 11.64 -12.65 -2.09
CA GLY A 39 10.89 -13.77 -1.54
C GLY A 39 9.44 -13.40 -1.20
N ILE A 40 9.21 -12.20 -0.64
CA ILE A 40 7.86 -11.69 -0.33
C ILE A 40 7.06 -11.43 -1.61
N ILE A 41 7.67 -10.90 -2.66
CA ILE A 41 7.00 -10.69 -3.96
C ILE A 41 6.55 -12.03 -4.54
N GLU A 42 7.39 -13.07 -4.47
CA GLU A 42 7.04 -14.43 -4.87
C GLU A 42 5.95 -15.05 -3.98
N ASP A 43 5.88 -14.70 -2.71
CA ASP A 43 4.80 -15.12 -1.83
C ASP A 43 3.46 -14.46 -2.22
N TYR A 44 3.45 -13.20 -2.68
CA TYR A 44 2.26 -12.56 -3.26
C TYR A 44 1.83 -13.26 -4.54
N ARG A 45 2.75 -13.60 -5.43
CA ARG A 45 2.51 -14.38 -6.64
C ARG A 45 1.81 -15.71 -6.29
N ARG A 46 2.40 -16.47 -5.38
CA ARG A 46 1.85 -17.75 -4.93
C ARG A 46 0.48 -17.61 -4.27
N ALA A 47 0.27 -16.55 -3.48
CA ALA A 47 -1.01 -16.27 -2.84
C ALA A 47 -2.11 -15.96 -3.88
N ALA A 48 -1.78 -15.21 -4.94
CA ALA A 48 -2.69 -14.96 -6.05
C ALA A 48 -3.08 -16.27 -6.77
N GLN A 49 -2.10 -17.11 -7.08
CA GLN A 49 -2.34 -18.42 -7.69
C GLN A 49 -3.27 -19.31 -6.83
N ILE A 50 -3.03 -19.35 -5.51
CA ILE A 50 -3.90 -20.10 -4.58
C ILE A 50 -5.32 -19.54 -4.58
N ALA A 51 -5.49 -18.22 -4.58
CA ALA A 51 -6.82 -17.58 -4.62
C ALA A 51 -7.57 -17.96 -5.91
N ILE A 52 -6.93 -17.86 -7.07
CA ILE A 52 -7.49 -18.22 -8.36
C ILE A 52 -7.88 -19.71 -8.37
N GLN A 53 -6.98 -20.61 -7.99
CA GLN A 53 -7.23 -22.06 -7.96
C GLN A 53 -8.31 -22.47 -6.95
N SER A 54 -8.51 -21.67 -5.91
CA SER A 54 -9.55 -21.91 -4.89
C SER A 54 -10.93 -21.40 -5.32
N GLY A 55 -11.06 -20.78 -6.50
CA GLY A 55 -12.32 -20.30 -7.04
C GLY A 55 -12.83 -19.00 -6.43
N PHE A 56 -11.93 -18.14 -5.93
CA PHE A 56 -12.30 -16.77 -5.57
C PHE A 56 -12.56 -15.94 -6.83
N ASP A 57 -13.50 -14.99 -6.74
CA ASP A 57 -13.85 -14.08 -7.83
C ASP A 57 -12.87 -12.89 -7.96
N GLY A 58 -11.94 -12.74 -7.04
CA GLY A 58 -10.94 -11.67 -7.04
C GLY A 58 -10.09 -11.63 -5.78
N LEU A 59 -9.16 -10.69 -5.75
CA LEU A 59 -8.30 -10.41 -4.60
C LEU A 59 -8.04 -8.91 -4.43
N GLU A 60 -7.61 -8.52 -3.24
CA GLU A 60 -7.25 -7.13 -2.94
C GLU A 60 -5.84 -7.05 -2.36
N ILE A 61 -4.98 -6.25 -2.97
CA ILE A 61 -3.65 -5.93 -2.45
C ILE A 61 -3.76 -4.74 -1.50
N SER A 62 -3.22 -4.87 -0.28
CA SER A 62 -3.31 -3.81 0.72
C SER A 62 -2.00 -3.04 0.91
N SER A 63 -2.05 -1.75 0.59
CA SER A 63 -1.05 -0.72 0.91
C SER A 63 -1.64 0.33 1.86
N ALA A 64 -2.28 -0.13 2.92
CA ALA A 64 -2.96 0.73 3.88
C ALA A 64 -2.62 0.35 5.32
N GLN A 65 -2.98 1.21 6.27
CA GLN A 65 -2.94 0.91 7.70
C GLN A 65 -1.56 0.43 8.18
N ARG A 66 -0.49 0.99 7.62
CA ARG A 66 0.90 0.63 7.91
C ARG A 66 1.22 -0.85 7.68
N LEU A 67 0.57 -1.48 6.69
CA LEU A 67 0.98 -2.76 6.17
C LEU A 67 2.25 -2.60 5.32
N LEU A 68 2.88 -3.71 4.97
CA LEU A 68 4.24 -3.75 4.44
C LEU A 68 4.44 -2.79 3.25
N ILE A 69 3.61 -2.86 2.21
CA ILE A 69 3.77 -2.02 1.01
C ILE A 69 3.71 -0.53 1.39
N GLN A 70 2.76 -0.11 2.25
CA GLN A 70 2.70 1.27 2.71
C GLN A 70 3.96 1.67 3.49
N THR A 71 4.54 0.75 4.29
CA THR A 71 5.74 1.08 5.07
C THR A 71 6.97 1.34 4.19
N PHE A 72 7.08 0.69 3.03
CA PHE A 72 8.10 1.01 2.03
C PHE A 72 7.85 2.36 1.34
N PHE A 73 6.59 2.69 1.09
CA PHE A 73 6.22 3.95 0.46
C PHE A 73 6.42 5.17 1.38
N SER A 74 6.34 4.99 2.68
CA SER A 74 6.40 6.05 3.69
C SER A 74 7.83 6.40 4.10
N THR A 75 8.18 7.69 4.03
CA THR A 75 9.47 8.21 4.57
C THR A 75 9.55 8.16 6.09
N PHE A 76 8.45 7.81 6.80
CA PHE A 76 8.49 7.59 8.25
C PHE A 76 9.03 6.23 8.66
N SER A 77 9.06 5.29 7.76
CA SER A 77 9.45 3.89 8.04
C SER A 77 10.51 3.36 7.10
N ASN A 78 10.75 4.02 5.98
CA ASN A 78 11.75 3.63 5.01
C ASN A 78 12.94 4.60 5.04
N GLU A 79 14.09 4.13 5.52
CA GLU A 79 15.36 4.85 5.56
C GLU A 79 16.41 4.17 4.66
N ARG A 80 15.99 3.23 3.81
CA ARG A 80 16.86 2.48 2.91
C ARG A 80 17.54 3.37 1.88
N THR A 81 18.69 2.91 1.40
CA THR A 81 19.49 3.62 0.38
C THR A 81 19.72 2.80 -0.89
N ASP A 82 19.17 1.57 -0.94
CA ASP A 82 19.16 0.70 -2.12
C ASP A 82 17.97 1.02 -3.05
N GLU A 83 17.70 0.14 -4.02
CA GLU A 83 16.63 0.29 -4.99
C GLU A 83 15.20 0.28 -4.41
N TYR A 84 15.03 -0.15 -3.16
CA TYR A 84 13.78 -0.08 -2.40
C TYR A 84 13.77 1.09 -1.41
N GLY A 85 14.66 2.06 -1.62
CA GLY A 85 14.90 3.17 -0.71
C GLY A 85 13.83 4.26 -0.73
N CYS A 86 14.08 5.34 0.01
CA CYS A 86 13.12 6.43 0.16
C CYS A 86 13.51 7.72 -0.59
N LYS A 87 14.61 7.72 -1.34
CA LYS A 87 15.15 8.94 -1.99
C LYS A 87 14.26 9.46 -3.10
N THR A 88 13.73 8.56 -3.93
CA THR A 88 12.86 8.91 -5.04
C THR A 88 11.48 8.30 -4.85
N LEU A 89 10.49 8.84 -5.54
CA LEU A 89 9.15 8.24 -5.57
C LEU A 89 9.19 6.88 -6.26
N GLU A 90 10.02 6.71 -7.28
CA GLU A 90 10.22 5.45 -7.97
C GLU A 90 10.71 4.35 -7.01
N ASP A 91 11.78 4.62 -6.23
CA ASP A 91 12.32 3.64 -5.28
C ASP A 91 11.27 3.26 -4.21
N ARG A 92 10.56 4.26 -3.65
CA ARG A 92 9.49 4.02 -2.67
C ARG A 92 8.31 3.20 -3.21
N SER A 93 8.06 3.34 -4.50
CA SER A 93 6.95 2.68 -5.20
C SER A 93 7.31 1.26 -5.64
N ARG A 94 8.58 0.92 -5.71
CA ARG A 94 9.10 -0.29 -6.36
C ARG A 94 8.44 -1.56 -5.87
N ILE A 95 8.44 -1.82 -4.57
CA ILE A 95 7.81 -3.04 -4.04
C ILE A 95 6.31 -3.13 -4.36
N GLY A 96 5.59 -2.00 -4.31
CA GLY A 96 4.17 -1.96 -4.68
C GLY A 96 3.95 -2.29 -6.14
N MET A 97 4.79 -1.77 -7.03
CA MET A 97 4.73 -2.04 -8.47
C MET A 97 5.08 -3.50 -8.78
N GLU A 98 6.13 -4.05 -8.18
CA GLU A 98 6.56 -5.43 -8.39
C GLU A 98 5.53 -6.43 -7.88
N VAL A 99 4.94 -6.19 -6.70
CA VAL A 99 3.83 -7.02 -6.18
C VAL A 99 2.63 -6.98 -7.11
N LEU A 100 2.21 -5.79 -7.55
CA LEU A 100 1.07 -5.65 -8.47
C LEU A 100 1.34 -6.35 -9.80
N THR A 101 2.54 -6.20 -10.35
CA THR A 101 2.94 -6.86 -11.62
C THR A 101 2.95 -8.38 -11.46
N ALA A 102 3.55 -8.90 -10.39
CA ALA A 102 3.61 -10.34 -10.12
C ALA A 102 2.21 -10.96 -9.96
N VAL A 103 1.29 -10.25 -9.30
CA VAL A 103 -0.10 -10.68 -9.15
C VAL A 103 -0.85 -10.62 -10.48
N GLN A 104 -0.64 -9.58 -11.29
CA GLN A 104 -1.28 -9.45 -12.61
C GLN A 104 -0.86 -10.58 -13.55
N GLU A 105 0.43 -10.95 -13.54
CA GLU A 105 0.94 -12.07 -14.34
C GLU A 105 0.22 -13.38 -14.02
N GLU A 106 -0.07 -13.66 -12.75
CA GLU A 106 -0.85 -14.85 -12.36
C GLU A 106 -2.32 -14.76 -12.77
N ILE A 107 -2.91 -13.56 -12.69
CA ILE A 107 -4.28 -13.34 -13.16
C ILE A 107 -4.36 -13.56 -14.67
N ASP A 108 -3.44 -12.99 -15.45
CA ASP A 108 -3.41 -13.10 -16.90
C ASP A 108 -3.21 -14.55 -17.37
N GLU A 109 -2.49 -15.37 -16.61
CA GLU A 109 -2.18 -16.75 -16.97
C GLU A 109 -3.25 -17.76 -16.53
N TYR A 110 -3.86 -17.55 -15.36
CA TYR A 110 -4.68 -18.60 -14.70
C TYR A 110 -6.10 -18.20 -14.35
N ALA A 111 -6.46 -16.91 -14.38
CA ALA A 111 -7.79 -16.48 -13.99
C ALA A 111 -8.75 -16.39 -15.19
N THR A 112 -10.03 -16.26 -14.89
CA THR A 112 -11.06 -15.92 -15.87
C THR A 112 -11.08 -14.42 -16.12
N ASP A 113 -11.63 -13.99 -17.27
CA ASP A 113 -11.66 -12.57 -17.70
C ASP A 113 -12.42 -11.65 -16.72
N ASP A 114 -13.24 -12.21 -15.83
CA ASP A 114 -14.03 -11.50 -14.83
C ASP A 114 -13.39 -11.48 -13.44
N PHE A 115 -12.15 -11.96 -13.28
CA PHE A 115 -11.44 -11.94 -12.01
C PHE A 115 -11.06 -10.52 -11.60
N ILE A 116 -11.41 -10.12 -10.38
CA ILE A 116 -11.30 -8.75 -9.89
C ILE A 116 -9.98 -8.53 -9.13
N LEU A 117 -9.22 -7.51 -9.52
CA LEU A 117 -8.06 -7.02 -8.77
C LEU A 117 -8.37 -5.68 -8.11
N GLY A 118 -8.41 -5.67 -6.78
CA GLY A 118 -8.53 -4.46 -5.98
C GLY A 118 -7.20 -3.99 -5.39
N PHE A 119 -7.08 -2.69 -5.18
CA PHE A 119 -5.98 -2.11 -4.43
C PHE A 119 -6.52 -1.26 -3.28
N ARG A 120 -6.06 -1.54 -2.06
CA ARG A 120 -6.43 -0.75 -0.87
C ARG A 120 -5.28 0.13 -0.45
N ALA A 121 -5.53 1.43 -0.27
CA ALA A 121 -4.49 2.38 0.11
C ALA A 121 -4.96 3.42 1.12
N THR A 122 -3.99 3.97 1.85
CA THR A 122 -4.12 5.23 2.57
C THR A 122 -3.46 6.31 1.70
N PRO A 123 -4.21 7.27 1.13
CA PRO A 123 -3.66 8.17 0.10
C PRO A 123 -2.68 9.23 0.62
N GLU A 124 -2.65 9.49 1.91
CA GLU A 124 -1.74 10.44 2.55
C GLU A 124 -1.30 9.92 3.91
N GLU A 125 -0.03 10.06 4.25
CA GLU A 125 0.44 9.83 5.62
C GLU A 125 1.09 11.06 6.22
N THR A 126 0.51 11.56 7.32
CA THR A 126 1.04 12.70 8.08
C THR A 126 1.08 12.39 9.57
N ARG A 127 2.06 12.95 10.28
CA ARG A 127 2.21 12.88 11.74
C ARG A 127 2.45 14.31 12.26
N GLY A 128 1.38 14.97 12.69
CA GLY A 128 1.42 16.40 12.99
C GLY A 128 1.79 17.19 11.73
N ASN A 129 2.90 17.93 11.80
CA ASN A 129 3.42 18.72 10.67
C ASN A 129 4.40 17.93 9.77
N GLN A 130 4.72 16.71 10.11
CA GLN A 130 5.60 15.86 9.31
C GLN A 130 4.79 15.09 8.27
N ILE A 131 5.39 14.86 7.12
CA ILE A 131 4.77 14.20 5.97
C ILE A 131 5.56 12.93 5.66
N GLY A 132 4.90 11.78 5.69
CA GLY A 132 5.45 10.51 5.22
C GLY A 132 5.34 10.41 3.70
N TYR A 133 4.20 10.80 3.16
CA TYR A 133 3.95 11.03 1.74
C TYR A 133 2.65 11.84 1.57
N THR A 134 2.54 12.51 0.45
CA THR A 134 1.41 13.35 0.06
C THR A 134 0.39 12.58 -0.79
N VAL A 135 -0.82 13.10 -0.88
CA VAL A 135 -1.84 12.57 -1.79
C VAL A 135 -1.39 12.61 -3.26
N ASN A 136 -0.59 13.61 -3.65
CA ASN A 136 -0.06 13.72 -5.02
C ASN A 136 0.94 12.60 -5.31
N GLU A 137 1.90 12.34 -4.43
CA GLU A 137 2.87 11.23 -4.59
C GLU A 137 2.15 9.88 -4.68
N PHE A 138 1.12 9.67 -3.86
CA PHE A 138 0.30 8.47 -3.98
C PHE A 138 -0.40 8.37 -5.34
N LEU A 139 -0.99 9.46 -5.82
CA LEU A 139 -1.69 9.48 -7.11
C LEU A 139 -0.73 9.26 -8.28
N GLU A 140 0.47 9.82 -8.25
CA GLU A 140 1.51 9.56 -9.25
C GLU A 140 1.89 8.08 -9.30
N PHE A 141 2.15 7.46 -8.14
CA PHE A 141 2.38 6.01 -8.06
C PHE A 141 1.20 5.21 -8.63
N PHE A 142 -0.02 5.53 -8.20
CA PHE A 142 -1.20 4.76 -8.60
C PHE A 142 -1.54 4.91 -10.09
N GLU A 143 -1.31 6.10 -10.66
CA GLU A 143 -1.46 6.33 -12.09
C GLU A 143 -0.42 5.55 -12.93
N GLU A 144 0.81 5.39 -12.43
CA GLU A 144 1.80 4.52 -13.08
C GLU A 144 1.41 3.04 -12.96
N ALA A 145 0.82 2.65 -11.82
CA ALA A 145 0.30 1.29 -11.65
C ALA A 145 -0.82 0.98 -12.66
N LEU A 146 -1.78 1.90 -12.84
CA LEU A 146 -2.88 1.75 -13.81
C LEU A 146 -2.43 1.65 -15.28
N LYS A 147 -1.20 2.03 -15.61
CA LYS A 147 -0.64 1.85 -16.97
C LYS A 147 -0.11 0.44 -17.21
N LYS A 148 0.19 -0.30 -16.15
CA LYS A 148 0.86 -1.61 -16.20
C LYS A 148 -0.02 -2.76 -15.72
N VAL A 149 -1.01 -2.46 -14.89
CA VAL A 149 -1.82 -3.44 -14.17
C VAL A 149 -3.30 -3.08 -14.30
N ASN A 150 -4.14 -4.06 -14.55
CA ASN A 150 -5.60 -3.90 -14.65
C ASN A 150 -6.23 -3.89 -13.25
N ILE A 151 -6.21 -2.74 -12.57
CA ILE A 151 -6.82 -2.59 -11.26
C ILE A 151 -8.28 -2.16 -11.44
N ASP A 152 -9.23 -2.97 -10.94
CA ASP A 152 -10.67 -2.72 -11.07
C ASP A 152 -11.17 -1.67 -10.10
N TYR A 153 -10.63 -1.65 -8.88
CA TYR A 153 -11.03 -0.64 -7.90
C TYR A 153 -9.89 -0.22 -6.96
N LEU A 154 -9.97 1.02 -6.50
CA LEU A 154 -9.18 1.57 -5.41
C LEU A 154 -10.05 1.71 -4.16
N ALA A 155 -9.72 1.00 -3.08
CA ALA A 155 -10.34 1.17 -1.77
C ALA A 155 -9.52 2.14 -0.90
N ILE A 156 -10.08 3.32 -0.63
CA ILE A 156 -9.47 4.30 0.27
C ILE A 156 -9.71 3.89 1.72
N ALA A 157 -8.64 3.72 2.48
CA ALA A 157 -8.67 3.43 3.91
C ALA A 157 -8.14 4.62 4.72
N SER A 158 -8.98 5.21 5.55
CA SER A 158 -8.61 6.31 6.45
C SER A 158 -8.47 5.78 7.87
N TRP A 159 -7.23 5.54 8.30
CA TRP A 159 -6.96 5.04 9.64
C TRP A 159 -7.39 6.06 10.71
N GLY A 160 -8.35 5.67 11.55
CA GLY A 160 -8.78 6.46 12.71
C GLY A 160 -9.47 7.79 12.38
N HIS A 161 -9.77 8.03 11.11
CA HIS A 161 -10.46 9.21 10.65
C HIS A 161 -11.77 8.86 9.95
N ASP A 162 -12.77 9.69 10.16
CA ASP A 162 -13.98 9.67 9.36
C ASP A 162 -13.59 9.92 7.89
N VAL A 163 -13.77 8.91 7.06
CA VAL A 163 -13.39 8.94 5.65
C VAL A 163 -14.07 10.07 4.87
N PHE A 164 -15.27 10.48 5.28
CA PHE A 164 -16.02 11.56 4.63
C PHE A 164 -15.61 12.96 5.12
N ARG A 165 -14.82 13.07 6.16
CA ARG A 165 -14.33 14.34 6.74
C ARG A 165 -12.82 14.46 6.69
N ASN A 166 -12.11 13.41 6.32
CA ASN A 166 -10.65 13.42 6.26
C ASN A 166 -10.16 14.38 5.18
N LYS A 167 -9.40 15.40 5.61
CA LYS A 167 -8.86 16.44 4.74
C LYS A 167 -7.38 16.25 4.52
N VAL A 168 -6.91 16.63 3.35
CA VAL A 168 -5.48 16.72 3.02
C VAL A 168 -4.79 17.68 3.99
N ARG A 169 -3.76 17.19 4.67
CA ARG A 169 -3.00 17.92 5.69
C ARG A 169 -1.67 18.43 5.16
N ALA A 170 -1.08 17.73 4.22
CA ALA A 170 0.15 18.15 3.57
C ALA A 170 -0.02 19.52 2.91
N LYS A 171 0.98 20.39 3.08
CA LYS A 171 1.01 21.68 2.38
C LYS A 171 1.09 21.45 0.88
N GLY A 172 0.27 22.16 0.12
CA GLY A 172 0.24 22.05 -1.33
C GLY A 172 -1.12 22.44 -1.91
N PRO A 173 -1.35 22.17 -3.21
CA PRO A 173 -2.53 22.65 -3.95
C PRO A 173 -3.85 22.09 -3.40
N HIS A 174 -3.83 20.93 -2.76
CA HIS A 174 -5.03 20.25 -2.24
C HIS A 174 -5.23 20.40 -0.72
N GLN A 175 -4.37 21.19 -0.04
CA GLN A 175 -4.48 21.33 1.42
C GLN A 175 -5.87 21.79 1.86
N GLY A 176 -6.48 21.06 2.78
CA GLY A 176 -7.82 21.34 3.29
C GLY A 176 -8.98 20.78 2.47
N GLU A 177 -8.73 20.27 1.27
CA GLU A 177 -9.73 19.52 0.51
C GLU A 177 -9.97 18.13 1.10
N LEU A 178 -11.12 17.53 0.80
CA LEU A 178 -11.39 16.14 1.21
C LEU A 178 -10.51 15.18 0.41
N VAL A 179 -9.80 14.30 1.10
CA VAL A 179 -8.91 13.30 0.47
C VAL A 179 -9.67 12.46 -0.57
N ASN A 180 -10.87 11.97 -0.23
CA ASN A 180 -11.69 11.19 -1.16
C ASN A 180 -12.04 11.95 -2.43
N LYS A 181 -12.36 13.27 -2.28
CA LYS A 181 -12.68 14.12 -3.42
C LYS A 181 -11.47 14.27 -4.34
N VAL A 182 -10.31 14.58 -3.79
CA VAL A 182 -9.06 14.73 -4.56
C VAL A 182 -8.75 13.45 -5.33
N VAL A 183 -8.81 12.30 -4.66
CA VAL A 183 -8.54 10.99 -5.29
C VAL A 183 -9.59 10.70 -6.37
N TYR A 184 -10.87 10.86 -6.07
CA TYR A 184 -11.95 10.59 -7.03
C TYR A 184 -11.85 11.49 -8.27
N GLU A 185 -11.67 12.81 -8.10
CA GLU A 185 -11.59 13.76 -9.23
C GLU A 185 -10.39 13.44 -10.15
N ARG A 186 -9.27 12.97 -9.59
CA ARG A 186 -8.10 12.58 -10.37
C ARG A 186 -8.28 11.27 -11.13
N LEU A 187 -9.01 10.31 -10.56
CA LEU A 187 -9.11 8.94 -11.08
C LEU A 187 -10.45 8.61 -11.75
N LYS A 188 -11.44 9.49 -11.67
CA LYS A 188 -12.79 9.24 -12.21
C LYS A 188 -12.75 8.85 -13.69
N GLY A 189 -13.55 7.85 -14.02
CA GLY A 189 -13.61 7.29 -15.38
C GLY A 189 -12.45 6.35 -15.75
N ARG A 190 -11.51 6.12 -14.82
CA ARG A 190 -10.34 5.24 -15.03
C ARG A 190 -10.38 4.00 -14.15
N VAL A 191 -10.86 4.13 -12.93
CA VAL A 191 -10.98 3.07 -11.94
C VAL A 191 -12.13 3.37 -10.99
N ALA A 192 -12.81 2.35 -10.48
CA ALA A 192 -13.81 2.53 -9.42
C ALA A 192 -13.13 2.94 -8.11
N VAL A 193 -13.71 3.89 -7.37
CA VAL A 193 -13.16 4.37 -6.09
C VAL A 193 -14.15 4.06 -4.97
N ILE A 194 -13.70 3.29 -3.99
CA ILE A 194 -14.48 2.90 -2.80
C ILE A 194 -13.86 3.60 -1.59
N ALA A 195 -14.66 4.30 -0.79
CA ALA A 195 -14.21 4.90 0.44
C ALA A 195 -14.62 4.02 1.63
N SER A 196 -13.64 3.67 2.49
CA SER A 196 -13.87 2.89 3.71
C SER A 196 -13.15 3.51 4.91
N GLY A 197 -13.82 3.50 6.07
CA GLY A 197 -13.26 4.05 7.30
C GLY A 197 -14.30 4.21 8.38
N GLY A 198 -13.90 4.76 9.55
CA GLY A 198 -14.83 5.05 10.63
C GLY A 198 -15.86 6.12 10.19
N ILE A 199 -17.11 5.86 10.51
CA ILE A 199 -18.25 6.78 10.34
C ILE A 199 -18.57 7.38 11.71
#